data_062b58e02dd9f25ce1b41c4dececba66
#
_entry.id   062b58e02dd9f25ce1b41c4dececba66
#
_cell.length_a   1.000
_cell.length_b   1.000
_cell.length_c   1.000
_cell.angle_alpha   90.00
_cell.angle_beta   90.00
_cell.angle_gamma   90.00
#
_symmetry.space_group_name_H-M   'P 1'
#
loop_
_entity.id
_entity.type
_entity.pdbx_description
1 polymer ?
#
loop_
_entity_poly.entity_id
_entity_poly.type
_entity_poly.pdbx_seq_one_letter_code
_entity_poly.pdbx_strand_id
1 'polypeptide(L)'
;MFLRSEGLSARNKPGKLEYVIANHALRISIPAAAKNTKNPIKPNPDALTEAAKDFSDHCAPCHATDAAGTEIARGLSPEVPDLRSRHIQRLSDGEMFYIIKNGIRFTGMPGSHFQDERIWRLVLLIRNLAGKKNRAQ
;
A
#
# COMPACT_ATOMS: atom_id res chain seq x y z
N MET A 1 8.66 30.20 4.85
CA MET A 1 8.15 30.33 6.22
C MET A 1 7.86 28.96 6.83
N PHE A 2 7.23 28.03 6.12
CA PHE A 2 6.93 26.66 6.55
C PHE A 2 8.17 25.85 6.99
N LEU A 3 9.25 25.85 6.19
CA LEU A 3 10.50 25.14 6.50
C LEU A 3 11.25 25.65 7.73
N ARG A 4 10.96 26.89 8.17
CA ARG A 4 11.61 27.50 9.35
C ARG A 4 10.89 27.21 10.67
N SER A 5 9.59 26.96 10.63
CA SER A 5 8.78 26.74 11.85
C SER A 5 8.64 25.28 12.23
N GLU A 6 8.54 24.39 11.24
CA GLU A 6 8.24 22.96 11.48
C GLU A 6 9.33 22.01 10.95
N GLY A 7 10.15 22.48 10.01
CA GLY A 7 11.25 21.71 9.44
C GLY A 7 10.78 20.48 8.67
N LEU A 8 11.71 19.52 8.48
CA LEU A 8 11.45 18.21 7.88
C LEU A 8 11.35 17.13 8.97
N SER A 9 10.81 17.45 10.15
CA SER A 9 10.67 16.49 11.25
C SER A 9 9.65 15.42 10.92
N ALA A 10 10.06 14.16 10.96
CA ALA A 10 9.17 13.01 10.81
C ALA A 10 8.11 12.87 11.92
N ARG A 11 8.21 13.69 12.98
CA ARG A 11 7.20 13.75 14.06
C ARG A 11 5.97 14.54 13.67
N ASN A 12 6.10 15.41 12.68
CA ASN A 12 5.00 16.26 12.22
C ASN A 12 4.24 15.55 11.10
N LYS A 13 2.91 15.52 11.20
CA LYS A 13 2.08 14.99 10.12
C LYS A 13 2.18 15.92 8.90
N PRO A 14 2.24 15.35 7.67
CA PRO A 14 2.28 16.15 6.46
C PRO A 14 1.05 17.05 6.35
N GLY A 15 1.25 18.27 5.90
CA GLY A 15 0.17 19.20 5.60
C GLY A 15 -0.73 18.68 4.48
N LYS A 16 -1.96 19.18 4.40
CA LYS A 16 -2.91 18.76 3.34
C LYS A 16 -2.33 18.93 1.93
N LEU A 17 -1.63 20.05 1.69
CA LEU A 17 -1.00 20.32 0.40
C LEU A 17 0.14 19.35 0.10
N GLU A 18 0.99 19.08 1.08
CA GLU A 18 2.08 18.12 0.98
C GLU A 18 1.55 16.71 0.66
N TYR A 19 0.51 16.29 1.37
CA TYR A 19 -0.16 15.01 1.12
C TYR A 19 -0.71 14.92 -0.31
N VAL A 20 -1.37 15.97 -0.80
CA VAL A 20 -1.92 16.00 -2.18
C VAL A 20 -0.81 15.95 -3.20
N ILE A 21 0.24 16.73 -3.02
CA ILE A 21 1.39 16.76 -3.95
C ILE A 21 2.10 15.40 -3.97
N ALA A 22 2.37 14.80 -2.81
CA ALA A 22 3.04 13.51 -2.70
C ALA A 22 2.23 12.38 -3.36
N ASN A 23 0.92 12.32 -3.11
CA ASN A 23 0.05 11.33 -3.76
C ASN A 23 -0.06 11.54 -5.27
N HIS A 24 -0.11 12.78 -5.73
CA HIS A 24 -0.12 13.08 -7.16
C HIS A 24 1.20 12.67 -7.81
N ALA A 25 2.32 13.03 -7.20
CA ALA A 25 3.66 12.65 -7.67
C ALA A 25 3.82 11.12 -7.75
N LEU A 26 3.37 10.39 -6.72
CA LEU A 26 3.38 8.93 -6.73
C LEU A 26 2.58 8.39 -7.92
N ARG A 27 1.37 8.88 -8.14
CA ARG A 27 0.50 8.38 -9.22
C ARG A 27 1.03 8.68 -10.63
N ILE A 28 1.64 9.84 -10.85
CA ILE A 28 2.24 10.17 -12.16
C ILE A 28 3.55 9.42 -12.39
N SER A 29 4.27 9.04 -11.32
CA SER A 29 5.51 8.27 -11.43
C SER A 29 5.30 6.80 -11.84
N ILE A 30 4.08 6.27 -11.68
CA ILE A 30 3.75 4.91 -12.10
C ILE A 30 3.60 4.86 -13.62
N PRO A 31 4.36 4.01 -14.34
CA PRO A 31 4.27 3.90 -15.79
C PRO A 31 2.85 3.54 -16.27
N ALA A 32 2.42 4.12 -17.40
CA ALA A 32 1.10 3.84 -17.96
C ALA A 32 0.87 2.33 -18.24
N ALA A 33 1.91 1.64 -18.70
CA ALA A 33 1.86 0.18 -18.92
C ALA A 33 1.52 -0.57 -17.61
N ALA A 34 2.13 -0.17 -16.49
CA ALA A 34 1.83 -0.77 -15.19
C ALA A 34 0.38 -0.51 -14.76
N LYS A 35 -0.13 0.71 -14.95
CA LYS A 35 -1.52 1.08 -14.60
C LYS A 35 -2.55 0.23 -15.31
N ASN A 36 -2.28 -0.17 -16.54
CA ASN A 36 -3.19 -0.94 -17.39
C ASN A 36 -3.04 -2.46 -17.22
N THR A 37 -2.04 -2.92 -16.46
CA THR A 37 -1.83 -4.35 -16.23
C THR A 37 -2.90 -4.89 -15.28
N LYS A 38 -3.53 -5.97 -15.66
CA LYS A 38 -4.51 -6.69 -14.84
C LYS A 38 -3.82 -7.83 -14.09
N ASN A 39 -4.34 -8.14 -12.90
CA ASN A 39 -3.85 -9.29 -12.14
C ASN A 39 -4.07 -10.58 -12.93
N PRO A 40 -3.01 -11.35 -13.27
CA PRO A 40 -3.14 -12.61 -13.98
C PRO A 40 -3.64 -13.75 -13.08
N ILE A 41 -3.56 -13.59 -11.76
CA ILE A 41 -3.95 -14.62 -10.80
C ILE A 41 -5.46 -14.56 -10.57
N LYS A 42 -6.14 -15.66 -10.82
CA LYS A 42 -7.56 -15.80 -10.47
C LYS A 42 -7.74 -16.07 -8.98
N PRO A 43 -8.79 -15.51 -8.34
CA PRO A 43 -9.09 -15.81 -6.95
C PRO A 43 -9.30 -17.31 -6.73
N ASN A 44 -8.51 -17.89 -5.82
CA ASN A 44 -8.69 -19.26 -5.34
C ASN A 44 -8.18 -19.36 -3.89
N PRO A 45 -8.65 -20.35 -3.10
CA PRO A 45 -8.29 -20.49 -1.70
C PRO A 45 -6.79 -20.64 -1.45
N ASP A 46 -6.08 -21.37 -2.30
CA ASP A 46 -4.65 -21.65 -2.11
C ASP A 46 -3.83 -20.36 -2.32
N ALA A 47 -4.11 -19.62 -3.38
CA ALA A 47 -3.45 -18.33 -3.65
C ALA A 47 -3.68 -17.33 -2.50
N LEU A 48 -4.88 -17.30 -1.92
CA LEU A 48 -5.18 -16.44 -0.77
C LEU A 48 -4.45 -16.91 0.50
N THR A 49 -4.33 -18.21 0.73
CA THR A 49 -3.62 -18.76 1.89
C THR A 49 -2.13 -18.46 1.82
N GLU A 50 -1.51 -18.68 0.66
CA GLU A 50 -0.10 -18.36 0.44
C GLU A 50 0.15 -16.85 0.57
N ALA A 51 -0.71 -16.02 -0.01
CA ALA A 51 -0.62 -14.57 0.11
C ALA A 51 -0.79 -14.09 1.56
N ALA A 52 -1.68 -14.72 2.34
CA ALA A 52 -1.88 -14.38 3.74
C ALA A 52 -0.64 -14.68 4.58
N LYS A 53 0.06 -15.78 4.28
CA LYS A 53 1.34 -16.10 4.93
C LYS A 53 2.40 -15.05 4.57
N ASP A 54 2.60 -14.75 3.29
CA ASP A 54 3.56 -13.74 2.84
C ASP A 54 3.26 -12.36 3.44
N PHE A 55 1.99 -11.98 3.49
CA PHE A 55 1.54 -10.73 4.07
C PHE A 55 1.82 -10.67 5.58
N SER A 56 1.52 -11.74 6.30
CA SER A 56 1.76 -11.82 7.74
C SER A 56 3.25 -11.69 8.08
N ASP A 57 4.10 -12.35 7.30
CA ASP A 57 5.54 -12.41 7.57
C ASP A 57 6.26 -11.10 7.21
N HIS A 58 5.79 -10.36 6.18
CA HIS A 58 6.55 -9.25 5.60
C HIS A 58 5.81 -7.90 5.59
N CYS A 59 4.48 -7.90 5.57
CA CYS A 59 3.68 -6.68 5.44
C CYS A 59 2.99 -6.28 6.74
N ALA A 60 2.49 -7.27 7.49
CA ALA A 60 1.73 -7.06 8.71
C ALA A 60 2.47 -6.28 9.82
N PRO A 61 3.81 -6.33 9.96
CA PRO A 61 4.50 -5.48 10.92
C PRO A 61 4.15 -3.98 10.79
N CYS A 62 3.90 -3.51 9.57
CA CYS A 62 3.46 -2.14 9.30
C CYS A 62 1.96 -2.05 9.01
N HIS A 63 1.42 -2.97 8.21
CA HIS A 63 0.04 -2.89 7.71
C HIS A 63 -1.00 -3.58 8.61
N ALA A 64 -0.60 -4.26 9.69
CA ALA A 64 -1.40 -5.17 10.51
C ALA A 64 -1.97 -6.35 9.71
N THR A 65 -2.36 -7.42 10.38
CA THR A 65 -2.87 -8.65 9.72
C THR A 65 -4.23 -8.44 9.04
N ASP A 66 -4.99 -7.46 9.49
CA ASP A 66 -6.26 -7.03 8.89
C ASP A 66 -6.10 -5.91 7.86
N ALA A 67 -4.87 -5.50 7.56
CA ALA A 67 -4.50 -4.41 6.64
C ALA A 67 -4.95 -3.00 7.07
N ALA A 68 -5.31 -2.79 8.34
CA ALA A 68 -5.73 -1.49 8.88
C ALA A 68 -4.58 -0.55 9.26
N GLY A 69 -3.35 -1.07 9.31
CA GLY A 69 -2.18 -0.37 9.83
C GLY A 69 -1.97 -0.58 11.32
N THR A 70 -0.69 -0.73 11.73
CA THR A 70 -0.30 -0.88 13.13
C THR A 70 -0.16 0.47 13.82
N GLU A 71 -0.11 0.46 15.15
CA GLU A 71 0.13 1.66 15.93
C GLU A 71 1.52 2.26 15.68
N ILE A 72 2.53 1.41 15.51
CA ILE A 72 3.89 1.83 15.12
C ILE A 72 3.86 2.53 13.76
N ALA A 73 3.12 2.00 12.81
CA ALA A 73 3.01 2.55 11.47
C ALA A 73 2.27 3.90 11.41
N ARG A 74 1.37 4.17 12.38
CA ARG A 74 0.74 5.49 12.54
C ARG A 74 1.70 6.58 12.98
N GLY A 75 2.83 6.19 13.59
CA GLY A 75 3.91 7.11 13.93
C GLY A 75 4.86 7.44 12.78
N LEU A 76 4.74 6.77 11.63
CA LEU A 76 5.54 7.06 10.45
C LEU A 76 5.00 8.28 9.69
N SER A 77 5.90 8.99 9.00
CA SER A 77 5.54 10.09 8.12
C SER A 77 6.07 9.80 6.71
N PRO A 78 5.17 9.62 5.73
CA PRO A 78 3.71 9.57 5.82
C PRO A 78 3.18 8.36 6.60
N GLU A 79 2.00 8.53 7.19
CA GLU A 79 1.30 7.45 7.90
C GLU A 79 0.94 6.30 6.96
N VAL A 80 1.09 5.06 7.43
CA VAL A 80 0.73 3.86 6.66
C VAL A 80 -0.80 3.82 6.48
N PRO A 81 -1.31 3.75 5.24
CA PRO A 81 -2.75 3.80 5.01
C PRO A 81 -3.44 2.48 5.36
N ASP A 82 -4.72 2.55 5.74
CA ASP A 82 -5.62 1.38 5.72
C ASP A 82 -5.77 0.90 4.27
N LEU A 83 -5.20 -0.27 3.97
CA LEU A 83 -5.22 -0.84 2.62
C LEU A 83 -6.63 -1.19 2.13
N ARG A 84 -7.60 -1.27 3.04
CA ARG A 84 -9.02 -1.53 2.74
C ARG A 84 -9.79 -0.24 2.43
N SER A 85 -9.14 0.93 2.58
CA SER A 85 -9.77 2.23 2.36
C SER A 85 -10.14 2.42 0.89
N ARG A 86 -11.20 3.22 0.66
CA ARG A 86 -11.64 3.57 -0.70
C ARG A 86 -10.53 4.23 -1.52
N HIS A 87 -9.64 4.99 -0.88
CA HIS A 87 -8.52 5.63 -1.55
C HIS A 87 -7.58 4.59 -2.18
N ILE A 88 -7.17 3.58 -1.41
CA ILE A 88 -6.29 2.50 -1.88
C ILE A 88 -7.02 1.60 -2.88
N GLN A 89 -8.29 1.28 -2.63
CA GLN A 89 -9.07 0.41 -3.51
C GLN A 89 -9.39 1.01 -4.88
N ARG A 90 -9.19 2.32 -5.07
CA ARG A 90 -9.27 3.00 -6.39
C ARG A 90 -8.02 2.81 -7.25
N LEU A 91 -6.90 2.38 -6.67
CA LEU A 91 -5.72 2.00 -7.46
C LEU A 91 -6.06 0.78 -8.33
N SER A 92 -5.54 0.73 -9.54
CA SER A 92 -5.62 -0.48 -10.35
C SER A 92 -4.77 -1.60 -9.73
N ASP A 93 -4.99 -2.84 -10.14
CA ASP A 93 -4.17 -3.96 -9.69
C ASP A 93 -2.71 -3.77 -10.09
N GLY A 94 -2.46 -3.24 -11.28
CA GLY A 94 -1.12 -2.95 -11.75
C GLY A 94 -0.45 -1.80 -10.99
N GLU A 95 -1.20 -0.78 -10.55
CA GLU A 95 -0.67 0.26 -9.66
C GLU A 95 -0.27 -0.32 -8.31
N MET A 96 -1.11 -1.16 -7.71
CA MET A 96 -0.78 -1.85 -6.45
C MET A 96 0.45 -2.75 -6.61
N PHE A 97 0.49 -3.54 -7.68
CA PHE A 97 1.64 -4.38 -8.00
C PHE A 97 2.92 -3.57 -8.10
N TYR A 98 2.88 -2.44 -8.85
CA TYR A 98 4.04 -1.57 -9.03
C TYR A 98 4.54 -1.00 -7.70
N ILE A 99 3.63 -0.54 -6.84
CA ILE A 99 3.94 0.01 -5.52
C ILE A 99 4.56 -1.05 -4.62
N ILE A 100 4.01 -2.26 -4.57
CA ILE A 100 4.55 -3.36 -3.75
C ILE A 100 5.96 -3.75 -4.25
N LYS A 101 6.12 -3.87 -5.57
CA LYS A 101 7.39 -4.27 -6.17
C LYS A 101 8.51 -3.27 -5.93
N ASN A 102 8.22 -1.99 -6.08
CA ASN A 102 9.25 -0.94 -6.07
C ASN A 102 9.33 -0.17 -4.74
N GLY A 103 8.33 -0.30 -3.87
CA GLY A 103 8.19 0.53 -2.69
C GLY A 103 7.84 1.98 -3.03
N ILE A 104 7.92 2.85 -2.02
CA ILE A 104 7.65 4.28 -2.18
C ILE A 104 8.84 5.06 -1.65
N ARG A 105 9.51 5.78 -2.55
CA ARG A 105 10.68 6.60 -2.22
C ARG A 105 10.34 7.63 -1.13
N PHE A 106 11.27 7.87 -0.23
CA PHE A 106 11.14 8.78 0.92
C PHE A 106 10.06 8.39 1.94
N THR A 107 9.66 7.12 1.96
CA THR A 107 8.76 6.57 2.96
C THR A 107 9.38 5.34 3.63
N GLY A 108 8.71 4.81 4.65
CA GLY A 108 9.11 3.55 5.29
C GLY A 108 8.75 2.28 4.50
N MET A 109 8.10 2.40 3.33
CA MET A 109 7.70 1.25 2.52
C MET A 109 8.80 0.83 1.54
N PRO A 110 9.54 -0.28 1.81
CA PRO A 110 10.56 -0.78 0.90
C PRO A 110 9.95 -1.47 -0.31
N GLY A 111 10.73 -1.61 -1.37
CA GLY A 111 10.38 -2.50 -2.47
C GLY A 111 10.48 -3.97 -2.06
N SER A 112 9.61 -4.80 -2.62
CA SER A 112 9.59 -6.23 -2.37
C SER A 112 10.63 -6.96 -3.23
N HIS A 113 11.29 -7.96 -2.64
CA HIS A 113 12.17 -8.89 -3.35
C HIS A 113 11.44 -10.15 -3.86
N PHE A 114 10.12 -10.20 -3.72
CA PHE A 114 9.33 -11.33 -4.18
C PHE A 114 9.29 -11.42 -5.71
N GLN A 115 9.14 -12.64 -6.20
CA GLN A 115 8.80 -12.87 -7.59
C GLN A 115 7.42 -12.31 -7.93
N ASP A 116 7.21 -11.93 -9.17
CA ASP A 116 6.01 -11.23 -9.63
C ASP A 116 4.70 -11.96 -9.28
N GLU A 117 4.70 -13.28 -9.36
CA GLU A 117 3.53 -14.10 -9.00
C GLU A 117 3.12 -13.95 -7.54
N ARG A 118 4.08 -13.90 -6.61
CA ARG A 118 3.81 -13.68 -5.19
C ARG A 118 3.24 -12.28 -4.93
N ILE A 119 3.74 -11.28 -5.65
CA ILE A 119 3.23 -9.90 -5.56
C ILE A 119 1.79 -9.83 -6.07
N TRP A 120 1.47 -10.51 -7.18
CA TRP A 120 0.11 -10.57 -7.70
C TRP A 120 -0.86 -11.23 -6.72
N ARG A 121 -0.43 -12.28 -6.01
CA ARG A 121 -1.23 -12.90 -4.94
C ARG A 121 -1.47 -11.94 -3.77
N LEU A 122 -0.49 -11.11 -3.41
CA LEU A 122 -0.67 -10.06 -2.39
C LEU A 122 -1.72 -9.02 -2.82
N VAL A 123 -1.71 -8.58 -4.08
CA VAL A 123 -2.75 -7.68 -4.62
C VAL A 123 -4.13 -8.34 -4.49
N LEU A 124 -4.26 -9.62 -4.83
CA LEU A 124 -5.49 -10.38 -4.68
C LEU A 124 -5.97 -10.42 -3.22
N LEU A 125 -5.06 -10.65 -2.27
CA LEU A 125 -5.36 -10.65 -0.85
C LEU A 125 -5.88 -9.29 -0.37
N ILE A 126 -5.22 -8.20 -0.74
CA ILE A 126 -5.63 -6.83 -0.37
C ILE A 126 -7.06 -6.53 -0.86
N ARG A 127 -7.40 -6.94 -2.08
CA ARG A 127 -8.77 -6.85 -2.60
C ARG A 127 -9.76 -7.66 -1.77
N ASN A 128 -9.39 -8.88 -1.40
CA ASN A 128 -10.24 -9.76 -0.60
C ASN A 128 -10.50 -9.21 0.80
N LEU A 129 -9.48 -8.65 1.46
CA LEU A 129 -9.60 -8.03 2.78
C LEU A 129 -10.56 -6.82 2.76
N ALA A 130 -10.50 -5.99 1.71
CA ALA A 130 -11.44 -4.88 1.54
C ALA A 130 -12.88 -5.36 1.34
N GLY A 131 -13.08 -6.43 0.58
CA GLY A 131 -14.40 -7.04 0.40
C GLY A 131 -15.00 -7.60 1.68
N LYS A 132 -14.18 -8.15 2.59
CA LYS A 132 -14.63 -8.61 3.91
C LYS A 132 -15.06 -7.45 4.80
N LYS A 133 -14.34 -6.34 4.82
CA LYS A 133 -14.70 -5.13 5.56
C LYS A 133 -16.08 -4.62 5.15
N ASN A 134 -16.35 -4.53 3.85
CA ASN A 134 -17.61 -4.02 3.33
C ASN A 134 -18.82 -4.91 3.66
N ARG A 135 -18.59 -6.23 3.87
CA ARG A 135 -19.66 -7.18 4.27
C ARG A 135 -19.94 -7.19 5.76
N ALA A 136 -19.04 -6.65 6.58
CA ALA A 136 -19.18 -6.60 8.04
C ALA A 136 -19.81 -5.28 8.55
N GLN A 137 -20.06 -4.33 7.65
CA GLN A 137 -20.80 -3.07 7.91
C GLN A 137 -22.23 -3.15 7.38
#